data_e9ee16cf60736f91a09b3378f2ee73f0
#
_entry.id   e9ee16cf60736f91a09b3378f2ee73f0
#
_cell.length_a   1.000
_cell.length_b   1.000
_cell.length_c   1.000
_cell.angle_alpha   90.00
_cell.angle_beta   90.00
_cell.angle_gamma   90.00
#
_symmetry.space_group_name_H-M   'P 1'
#
loop_
_entity.id
_entity.type
_entity.pdbx_description
1 polymer ?
#
loop_
_entity_poly.entity_id
_entity_poly.type
_entity_poly.pdbx_seq_one_letter_code
_entity_poly.pdbx_strand_id
1 'polypeptide(L)'
;MGDLIPDIELIRQMRNGDQSAFVTLYRRHHPALYRYAVLRCGSTQAAADVVQEVFMGLMADQYHYDALKGNLLYFLFGVARNVAMKFDEVTQHRFNNQLPGSLFSEQEPDEADLPVEVASEELNPLERLLHHQMAEELRAAIACLSPHYRDVLILFELQELSYLDIADICQINVGTVRSRLSRARQALAERLQSYRCEAA
;
A
#
# COMPACT_ATOMS: atom_id res chain seq x y z
N MET A 1 -18.37 26.31 -1.95
CA MET A 1 -17.64 25.18 -2.53
C MET A 1 -16.36 25.76 -3.06
N GLY A 2 -15.24 25.65 -2.31
CA GLY A 2 -13.95 26.14 -2.78
C GLY A 2 -13.47 25.22 -3.88
N ASP A 3 -13.15 25.76 -5.06
CA ASP A 3 -12.55 25.02 -6.14
C ASP A 3 -11.26 24.34 -5.63
N LEU A 4 -11.26 23.02 -5.56
CA LEU A 4 -10.05 22.26 -5.20
C LEU A 4 -8.99 22.50 -6.29
N ILE A 5 -7.88 23.15 -5.90
CA ILE A 5 -6.75 23.36 -6.81
C ILE A 5 -6.34 22.00 -7.43
N PRO A 6 -6.24 21.88 -8.76
CA PRO A 6 -5.81 20.64 -9.42
C PRO A 6 -4.39 20.23 -9.01
N ASP A 7 -4.11 18.92 -8.97
CA ASP A 7 -2.80 18.40 -8.57
C ASP A 7 -1.66 18.93 -9.44
N ILE A 8 -1.89 19.08 -10.74
CA ILE A 8 -0.89 19.64 -11.65
C ILE A 8 -0.48 21.06 -11.30
N GLU A 9 -1.43 21.87 -10.84
CA GLU A 9 -1.15 23.24 -10.41
C GLU A 9 -0.42 23.24 -9.06
N LEU A 10 -0.78 22.37 -8.13
CA LEU A 10 -0.08 22.20 -6.86
C LEU A 10 1.38 21.72 -7.09
N ILE A 11 1.60 20.81 -8.02
CA ILE A 11 2.96 20.37 -8.39
C ILE A 11 3.76 21.56 -8.95
N ARG A 12 3.15 22.39 -9.81
CA ARG A 12 3.82 23.56 -10.36
C ARG A 12 4.20 24.56 -9.28
N GLN A 13 3.29 24.84 -8.34
CA GLN A 13 3.53 25.74 -7.20
C GLN A 13 4.63 25.21 -6.27
N MET A 14 4.58 23.90 -5.96
CA MET A 14 5.60 23.21 -5.17
C MET A 14 6.99 23.33 -5.80
N ARG A 15 7.11 23.11 -7.12
CA ARG A 15 8.36 23.28 -7.87
C ARG A 15 8.89 24.72 -7.86
N ASN A 16 7.99 25.70 -7.72
CA ASN A 16 8.35 27.12 -7.55
C ASN A 16 8.66 27.48 -6.10
N GLY A 17 8.73 26.50 -5.18
CA GLY A 17 9.12 26.70 -3.79
C GLY A 17 7.95 26.95 -2.83
N ASP A 18 6.70 26.80 -3.26
CA ASP A 18 5.53 26.93 -2.38
C ASP A 18 5.37 25.69 -1.51
N GLN A 19 5.74 25.80 -0.23
CA GLN A 19 5.60 24.75 0.76
C GLN A 19 4.13 24.41 1.06
N SER A 20 3.21 25.35 0.93
CA SER A 20 1.77 25.13 1.20
C SER A 20 1.15 24.19 0.15
N ALA A 21 1.61 24.29 -1.09
CA ALA A 21 1.22 23.39 -2.17
C ALA A 21 1.66 21.94 -1.89
N PHE A 22 2.89 21.75 -1.38
CA PHE A 22 3.37 20.43 -0.95
C PHE A 22 2.50 19.85 0.19
N VAL A 23 2.24 20.65 1.24
CA VAL A 23 1.40 20.20 2.36
C VAL A 23 0.01 19.78 1.88
N THR A 24 -0.55 20.50 0.91
CA THR A 24 -1.85 20.19 0.34
C THR A 24 -1.82 18.87 -0.45
N LEU A 25 -0.82 18.65 -1.29
CA LEU A 25 -0.61 17.38 -2.01
C LEU A 25 -0.42 16.21 -1.04
N TYR A 26 0.43 16.40 -0.03
CA TYR A 26 0.68 15.41 0.99
C TYR A 26 -0.61 15.00 1.70
N ARG A 27 -1.36 15.96 2.25
CA ARG A 27 -2.62 15.68 2.96
C ARG A 27 -3.66 14.98 2.07
N ARG A 28 -3.69 15.30 0.78
CA ARG A 28 -4.63 14.72 -0.19
C ARG A 28 -4.31 13.26 -0.51
N HIS A 29 -3.04 12.93 -0.71
CA HIS A 29 -2.63 11.63 -1.25
C HIS A 29 -2.02 10.67 -0.23
N HIS A 30 -1.45 11.19 0.88
CA HIS A 30 -0.82 10.40 1.92
C HIS A 30 -1.72 9.28 2.48
N PRO A 31 -3.00 9.52 2.86
CA PRO A 31 -3.80 8.47 3.49
C PRO A 31 -4.02 7.25 2.59
N ALA A 32 -4.29 7.45 1.31
CA ALA A 32 -4.48 6.35 0.36
C ALA A 32 -3.16 5.63 0.07
N LEU A 33 -2.07 6.39 -0.11
CA LEU A 33 -0.74 5.85 -0.38
C LEU A 33 -0.20 5.06 0.83
N TYR A 34 -0.40 5.56 2.05
CA TYR A 34 0.03 4.88 3.27
C TYR A 34 -0.73 3.57 3.49
N ARG A 35 -2.08 3.56 3.32
CA ARG A 35 -2.87 2.33 3.39
C ARG A 35 -2.38 1.28 2.39
N TYR A 36 -2.10 1.70 1.15
CA TYR A 36 -1.49 0.81 0.15
C TYR A 36 -0.15 0.27 0.64
N ALA A 37 0.75 1.15 1.09
CA ALA A 37 2.10 0.79 1.49
C ALA A 37 2.13 -0.17 2.70
N VAL A 38 1.28 0.04 3.72
CA VAL A 38 1.20 -0.85 4.89
C VAL A 38 0.82 -2.27 4.49
N LEU A 39 -0.21 -2.42 3.67
CA LEU A 39 -0.65 -3.74 3.21
C LEU A 39 0.34 -4.36 2.23
N ARG A 40 1.03 -3.53 1.44
CA ARG A 40 2.04 -3.99 0.49
C ARG A 40 3.32 -4.47 1.16
N CYS A 41 3.79 -3.75 2.17
CA CYS A 41 5.05 -4.05 2.86
C CYS A 41 4.86 -5.03 4.03
N GLY A 42 3.65 -5.09 4.62
CA GLY A 42 3.38 -5.89 5.82
C GLY A 42 4.04 -5.33 7.09
N SER A 43 4.58 -4.12 7.04
CA SER A 43 5.26 -3.43 8.14
C SER A 43 4.98 -1.94 8.04
N THR A 44 4.61 -1.32 9.15
CA THR A 44 4.32 0.12 9.24
C THR A 44 5.58 0.96 9.05
N GLN A 45 6.72 0.49 9.57
CA GLN A 45 8.00 1.16 9.39
C GLN A 45 8.40 1.16 7.91
N ALA A 46 8.37 0.01 7.23
CA ALA A 46 8.68 -0.07 5.81
C ALA A 46 7.68 0.74 4.96
N ALA A 47 6.42 0.77 5.36
CA ALA A 47 5.41 1.61 4.70
C ALA A 47 5.70 3.10 4.84
N ALA A 48 6.09 3.55 6.03
CA ALA A 48 6.47 4.93 6.26
C ALA A 48 7.68 5.34 5.41
N ASP A 49 8.70 4.48 5.36
CA ASP A 49 9.91 4.70 4.54
C ASP A 49 9.57 4.78 3.04
N VAL A 50 8.71 3.87 2.54
CA VAL A 50 8.24 3.90 1.14
C VAL A 50 7.49 5.20 0.84
N VAL A 51 6.55 5.60 1.70
CA VAL A 51 5.77 6.83 1.50
C VAL A 51 6.65 8.07 1.57
N GLN A 52 7.58 8.11 2.52
CA GLN A 52 8.56 9.20 2.62
C GLN A 52 9.39 9.31 1.34
N GLU A 53 9.94 8.21 0.84
CA GLU A 53 10.74 8.18 -0.39
C GLU A 53 9.94 8.68 -1.60
N VAL A 54 8.66 8.28 -1.72
CA VAL A 54 7.78 8.75 -2.80
C VAL A 54 7.60 10.26 -2.75
N PHE A 55 7.29 10.84 -1.58
CA PHE A 55 7.07 12.29 -1.47
C PHE A 55 8.37 13.08 -1.57
N MET A 56 9.48 12.56 -1.05
CA MET A 56 10.80 13.18 -1.24
C MET A 56 11.21 13.21 -2.71
N GLY A 57 11.03 12.11 -3.43
CA GLY A 57 11.30 12.05 -4.86
C GLY A 57 10.39 12.95 -5.68
N LEU A 58 9.12 13.13 -5.27
CA LEU A 58 8.20 14.08 -5.90
C LEU A 58 8.67 15.54 -5.69
N MET A 59 9.12 15.88 -4.48
CA MET A 59 9.68 17.21 -4.16
C MET A 59 10.97 17.50 -4.92
N ALA A 60 11.84 16.51 -5.03
CA ALA A 60 13.14 16.61 -5.72
C ALA A 60 13.02 16.53 -7.26
N ASP A 61 11.80 16.50 -7.80
CA ASP A 61 11.49 16.35 -9.23
C ASP A 61 12.17 15.13 -9.89
N GLN A 62 12.40 14.07 -9.11
CA GLN A 62 12.99 12.82 -9.59
C GLN A 62 12.03 12.04 -10.47
N TYR A 63 10.71 12.29 -10.34
CA TYR A 63 9.66 11.61 -11.09
C TYR A 63 8.97 12.55 -12.06
N HIS A 64 8.92 12.15 -13.33
CA HIS A 64 8.28 12.93 -14.38
C HIS A 64 6.79 12.57 -14.45
N TYR A 65 5.99 13.23 -13.63
CA TYR A 65 4.52 13.12 -13.73
C TYR A 65 4.00 13.91 -14.92
N ASP A 66 3.21 13.25 -15.75
CA ASP A 66 2.52 13.83 -16.90
C ASP A 66 0.99 13.72 -16.67
N ALA A 67 0.35 14.86 -16.43
CA ALA A 67 -1.10 14.91 -16.18
C ALA A 67 -1.95 14.44 -17.38
N LEU A 68 -1.38 14.37 -18.59
CA LEU A 68 -2.08 13.84 -19.76
C LEU A 68 -2.16 12.32 -19.75
N LYS A 69 -1.31 11.65 -18.95
CA LYS A 69 -1.25 10.19 -18.85
C LYS A 69 -2.06 9.61 -17.71
N GLY A 70 -2.68 10.45 -16.87
CA GLY A 70 -3.55 9.96 -15.82
C GLY A 70 -3.51 10.74 -14.50
N ASN A 71 -4.17 10.18 -13.50
CA ASN A 71 -4.31 10.76 -12.17
C ASN A 71 -2.99 10.68 -11.39
N LEU A 72 -2.65 11.73 -10.63
CA LEU A 72 -1.45 11.77 -9.80
C LEU A 72 -1.41 10.61 -8.78
N LEU A 73 -2.52 10.28 -8.13
CA LEU A 73 -2.56 9.20 -7.14
C LEU A 73 -2.17 7.85 -7.77
N TYR A 74 -2.63 7.56 -8.99
CA TYR A 74 -2.29 6.32 -9.70
C TYR A 74 -0.80 6.28 -10.06
N PHE A 75 -0.27 7.42 -10.48
CA PHE A 75 1.17 7.58 -10.69
C PHE A 75 1.95 7.32 -9.39
N LEU A 76 1.52 7.88 -8.25
CA LEU A 76 2.16 7.67 -6.96
C LEU A 76 2.08 6.21 -6.49
N PHE A 77 0.98 5.49 -6.76
CA PHE A 77 0.93 4.02 -6.52
C PHE A 77 1.99 3.27 -7.34
N GLY A 78 2.19 3.64 -8.59
CA GLY A 78 3.24 3.06 -9.44
C GLY A 78 4.65 3.30 -8.88
N VAL A 79 4.91 4.52 -8.42
CA VAL A 79 6.18 4.87 -7.76
C VAL A 79 6.35 4.09 -6.46
N ALA A 80 5.35 4.08 -5.58
CA ALA A 80 5.39 3.37 -4.30
C ALA A 80 5.61 1.87 -4.49
N ARG A 81 4.95 1.26 -5.50
CA ARG A 81 5.17 -0.13 -5.87
C ARG A 81 6.62 -0.40 -6.25
N ASN A 82 7.23 0.46 -7.08
CA ASN A 82 8.60 0.30 -7.53
C ASN A 82 9.60 0.49 -6.36
N VAL A 83 9.33 1.43 -5.48
CA VAL A 83 10.13 1.64 -4.25
C VAL A 83 10.02 0.39 -3.36
N ALA A 84 8.81 -0.11 -3.07
CA ALA A 84 8.60 -1.30 -2.27
C ALA A 84 9.27 -2.55 -2.87
N MET A 85 9.28 -2.72 -4.19
CA MET A 85 10.00 -3.82 -4.85
C MET A 85 11.51 -3.77 -4.60
N LYS A 86 12.12 -2.58 -4.64
CA LYS A 86 13.55 -2.41 -4.33
C LYS A 86 13.84 -2.79 -2.87
N PHE A 87 12.96 -2.44 -1.93
CA PHE A 87 13.10 -2.86 -0.53
C PHE A 87 13.02 -4.39 -0.38
N ASP A 88 12.10 -5.05 -1.09
CA ASP A 88 11.99 -6.52 -1.09
C ASP A 88 13.30 -7.16 -1.58
N GLU A 89 13.88 -6.67 -2.69
CA GLU A 89 15.14 -7.18 -3.27
C GLU A 89 16.30 -7.01 -2.29
N VAL A 90 16.47 -5.84 -1.68
CA VAL A 90 17.53 -5.57 -0.70
C VAL A 90 17.40 -6.49 0.52
N THR A 91 16.18 -6.71 0.98
CA THR A 91 15.91 -7.58 2.13
C THR A 91 16.23 -9.04 1.78
N GLN A 92 15.81 -9.53 0.61
CA GLN A 92 16.13 -10.88 0.15
C GLN A 92 17.66 -11.09 -0.02
N HIS A 93 18.38 -10.10 -0.56
CA HIS A 93 19.84 -10.18 -0.67
C HIS A 93 20.53 -10.23 0.70
N ARG A 94 20.04 -9.51 1.69
CA ARG A 94 20.58 -9.59 3.07
C ARG A 94 20.35 -10.96 3.68
N PHE A 95 19.17 -11.56 3.51
CA PHE A 95 18.89 -12.93 3.99
C PHE A 95 19.73 -13.99 3.30
N ASN A 96 19.95 -13.89 1.99
CA ASN A 96 20.76 -14.86 1.25
C ASN A 96 22.27 -14.76 1.54
N ASN A 97 22.75 -13.60 2.00
CA ASN A 97 24.18 -13.38 2.33
C ASN A 97 24.49 -13.52 3.83
N GLN A 98 23.51 -13.72 4.70
CA GLN A 98 23.70 -14.03 6.10
C GLN A 98 23.73 -15.55 6.26
N LEU A 99 24.89 -16.07 6.72
CA LEU A 99 25.09 -17.46 7.14
C LEU A 99 24.00 -17.88 8.15
N PRO A 100 23.57 -19.18 8.15
CA PRO A 100 22.55 -19.65 9.06
C PRO A 100 23.10 -19.64 10.49
N GLY A 101 22.66 -18.67 11.30
CA GLY A 101 23.08 -18.63 12.69
C GLY A 101 22.88 -17.36 13.48
N SER A 102 22.08 -16.41 13.06
CA SER A 102 21.87 -15.22 13.91
C SER A 102 20.47 -14.67 13.79
N LEU A 103 19.69 -14.99 14.81
CA LEU A 103 18.65 -14.20 15.44
C LEU A 103 17.52 -13.67 14.54
N PHE A 104 16.43 -14.43 14.55
CA PHE A 104 15.09 -13.84 14.46
C PHE A 104 15.01 -12.78 15.56
N SER A 105 15.18 -11.53 15.23
CA SER A 105 14.60 -10.46 16.00
C SER A 105 13.10 -10.56 15.72
N GLU A 106 12.37 -11.20 16.60
CA GLU A 106 10.95 -11.01 16.76
C GLU A 106 10.76 -9.55 17.15
N GLN A 107 10.73 -8.69 16.16
CA GLN A 107 10.08 -7.40 16.35
C GLN A 107 8.60 -7.72 16.43
N GLU A 108 8.10 -7.66 17.65
CA GLU A 108 6.67 -7.60 17.89
C GLU A 108 6.08 -6.58 16.91
N PRO A 109 4.94 -6.89 16.26
CA PRO A 109 4.27 -5.92 15.41
C PRO A 109 3.95 -4.72 16.29
N ASP A 110 4.65 -3.59 16.05
CA ASP A 110 4.22 -2.31 16.58
C ASP A 110 2.73 -2.21 16.29
N GLU A 111 1.94 -2.04 17.34
CA GLU A 111 0.51 -1.72 17.25
C GLU A 111 0.37 -0.37 16.54
N ALA A 112 0.61 -0.38 15.25
CA ALA A 112 0.31 0.76 14.44
C ALA A 112 -1.20 0.77 14.26
N ASP A 113 -1.81 1.54 15.09
CA ASP A 113 -3.14 2.08 14.92
C ASP A 113 -3.23 2.68 13.50
N LEU A 114 -3.48 1.82 12.52
CA LEU A 114 -4.09 2.29 11.30
C LEU A 114 -5.41 2.87 11.76
N PRO A 115 -5.70 4.15 11.49
CA PRO A 115 -7.03 4.65 11.74
C PRO A 115 -7.97 3.83 10.83
N VAL A 116 -8.45 2.73 11.37
CA VAL A 116 -9.71 2.16 10.96
C VAL A 116 -10.74 3.11 11.54
N GLU A 117 -10.86 4.27 10.90
CA GLU A 117 -12.07 5.07 11.03
C GLU A 117 -13.22 4.29 10.35
N VAL A 118 -13.56 3.16 10.94
CA VAL A 118 -14.94 2.74 10.96
C VAL A 118 -15.57 3.54 12.12
N ALA A 119 -15.95 4.76 11.80
CA ALA A 119 -16.85 5.54 12.62
C ALA A 119 -18.21 4.83 12.61
N SER A 120 -18.33 3.76 13.38
CA SER A 120 -19.60 3.27 13.85
C SER A 120 -19.54 3.32 15.37
N GLU A 121 -20.09 4.40 15.90
CA GLU A 121 -20.31 4.62 17.33
C GLU A 121 -21.21 3.58 18.00
N GLU A 122 -21.67 2.56 17.27
CA GLU A 122 -22.69 1.59 17.69
C GLU A 122 -22.16 0.20 18.02
N LEU A 123 -20.89 -0.12 17.76
CA LEU A 123 -20.35 -1.46 18.05
C LEU A 123 -20.03 -1.60 19.54
N ASN A 124 -20.50 -2.70 20.16
CA ASN A 124 -20.14 -3.04 21.53
C ASN A 124 -18.63 -3.45 21.61
N PRO A 125 -18.04 -3.45 22.83
CA PRO A 125 -16.61 -3.76 23.00
C PRO A 125 -16.19 -5.13 22.43
N LEU A 126 -17.05 -6.15 22.52
CA LEU A 126 -16.79 -7.48 21.98
C LEU A 126 -16.77 -7.46 20.45
N GLU A 127 -17.72 -6.78 19.83
CA GLU A 127 -17.75 -6.63 18.36
C GLU A 127 -16.52 -5.89 17.85
N ARG A 128 -16.07 -4.83 18.55
CA ARG A 128 -14.81 -4.12 18.21
C ARG A 128 -13.61 -5.05 18.27
N LEU A 129 -13.49 -5.87 19.31
CA LEU A 129 -12.41 -6.83 19.47
C LEU A 129 -12.41 -7.86 18.33
N LEU A 130 -13.58 -8.42 17.98
CA LEU A 130 -13.73 -9.37 16.89
C LEU A 130 -13.37 -8.74 15.53
N HIS A 131 -13.81 -7.51 15.28
CA HIS A 131 -13.45 -6.78 14.05
C HIS A 131 -11.95 -6.52 13.97
N HIS A 132 -11.30 -6.15 15.09
CA HIS A 132 -9.86 -5.96 15.14
C HIS A 132 -9.12 -7.25 14.84
N GLN A 133 -9.48 -8.35 15.50
CA GLN A 133 -8.88 -9.67 15.27
C GLN A 133 -9.03 -10.11 13.79
N MET A 134 -10.23 -10.00 13.21
CA MET A 134 -10.46 -10.32 11.81
C MET A 134 -9.61 -9.45 10.86
N ALA A 135 -9.42 -8.18 11.19
CA ALA A 135 -8.59 -7.27 10.40
C ALA A 135 -7.10 -7.68 10.46
N GLU A 136 -6.60 -8.10 11.62
CA GLU A 136 -5.23 -8.61 11.79
C GLU A 136 -5.01 -9.91 11.01
N GLU A 137 -5.94 -10.86 11.13
CA GLU A 137 -5.89 -12.12 10.37
C GLU A 137 -5.87 -11.87 8.86
N LEU A 138 -6.69 -10.93 8.38
CA LEU A 138 -6.71 -10.53 6.98
C LEU A 138 -5.39 -9.88 6.54
N ARG A 139 -4.82 -8.98 7.36
CA ARG A 139 -3.52 -8.36 7.06
C ARG A 139 -2.41 -9.41 6.99
N ALA A 140 -2.37 -10.33 7.95
CA ALA A 140 -1.42 -11.43 7.95
C ALA A 140 -1.57 -12.33 6.71
N ALA A 141 -2.78 -12.66 6.32
CA ALA A 141 -3.06 -13.45 5.12
C ALA A 141 -2.62 -12.72 3.83
N ILE A 142 -2.86 -11.41 3.73
CA ILE A 142 -2.39 -10.57 2.62
C ILE A 142 -0.87 -10.53 2.59
N ALA A 143 -0.21 -10.36 3.74
CA ALA A 143 1.25 -10.31 3.84
C ALA A 143 1.94 -11.60 3.36
N CYS A 144 1.24 -12.72 3.40
CA CYS A 144 1.75 -14.00 2.88
C CYS A 144 1.60 -14.18 1.36
N LEU A 145 0.88 -13.31 0.67
CA LEU A 145 0.79 -13.38 -0.80
C LEU A 145 2.11 -12.95 -1.43
N SER A 146 2.41 -13.47 -2.63
CA SER A 146 3.55 -12.95 -3.39
C SER A 146 3.35 -11.45 -3.71
N PRO A 147 4.43 -10.66 -3.81
CA PRO A 147 4.34 -9.22 -4.06
C PRO A 147 3.43 -8.85 -5.22
N HIS A 148 3.52 -9.57 -6.34
CA HIS A 148 2.70 -9.29 -7.53
C HIS A 148 1.21 -9.60 -7.36
N TYR A 149 0.85 -10.57 -6.53
CA TYR A 149 -0.56 -10.87 -6.20
C TYR A 149 -1.10 -9.85 -5.21
N ARG A 150 -0.27 -9.45 -4.26
CA ARG A 150 -0.59 -8.42 -3.26
C ARG A 150 -0.87 -7.08 -3.90
N ASP A 151 -0.01 -6.63 -4.85
CA ASP A 151 -0.21 -5.38 -5.58
C ASP A 151 -1.58 -5.31 -6.25
N VAL A 152 -1.94 -6.31 -7.07
CA VAL A 152 -3.22 -6.29 -7.81
C VAL A 152 -4.43 -6.44 -6.89
N LEU A 153 -4.30 -7.20 -5.79
CA LEU A 153 -5.37 -7.38 -4.81
C LEU A 153 -5.69 -6.06 -4.09
N ILE A 154 -4.66 -5.39 -3.56
CA ILE A 154 -4.82 -4.14 -2.82
C ILE A 154 -5.37 -3.04 -3.73
N LEU A 155 -4.84 -2.90 -4.94
CA LEU A 155 -5.28 -1.88 -5.87
C LEU A 155 -6.74 -2.10 -6.33
N PHE A 156 -7.16 -3.34 -6.48
CA PHE A 156 -8.53 -3.65 -6.89
C PHE A 156 -9.53 -3.58 -5.74
N GLU A 157 -9.28 -4.32 -4.63
CA GLU A 157 -10.27 -4.50 -3.56
C GLU A 157 -10.33 -3.30 -2.59
N LEU A 158 -9.23 -2.59 -2.40
CA LEU A 158 -9.14 -1.56 -1.37
C LEU A 158 -9.00 -0.14 -1.93
N GLN A 159 -8.50 -0.01 -3.16
CA GLN A 159 -8.43 1.27 -3.86
C GLN A 159 -9.48 1.39 -4.97
N GLU A 160 -10.28 0.33 -5.20
CA GLU A 160 -11.40 0.28 -6.14
C GLU A 160 -11.01 0.67 -7.58
N LEU A 161 -9.76 0.37 -7.98
CA LEU A 161 -9.25 0.73 -9.29
C LEU A 161 -9.74 -0.21 -10.39
N SER A 162 -9.89 0.32 -11.60
CA SER A 162 -10.22 -0.48 -12.76
C SER A 162 -9.06 -1.41 -13.19
N TYR A 163 -9.36 -2.47 -13.92
CA TYR A 163 -8.33 -3.34 -14.49
C TYR A 163 -7.35 -2.60 -15.42
N LEU A 164 -7.82 -1.56 -16.09
CA LEU A 164 -6.97 -0.73 -16.95
C LEU A 164 -5.99 0.08 -16.13
N ASP A 165 -6.47 0.77 -15.08
CA ASP A 165 -5.61 1.55 -14.18
C ASP A 165 -4.56 0.67 -13.50
N ILE A 166 -4.98 -0.53 -13.03
CA ILE A 166 -4.06 -1.50 -12.41
C ILE A 166 -3.03 -2.00 -13.42
N ALA A 167 -3.43 -2.24 -14.66
CA ALA A 167 -2.51 -2.66 -15.73
C ALA A 167 -1.44 -1.60 -15.98
N ASP A 168 -1.82 -0.32 -16.01
CA ASP A 168 -0.92 0.82 -16.18
C ASP A 168 0.00 1.00 -14.96
N ILE A 169 -0.54 0.96 -13.73
CA ILE A 169 0.23 1.06 -12.49
C ILE A 169 1.26 -0.07 -12.37
N CYS A 170 0.84 -1.31 -12.65
CA CYS A 170 1.68 -2.48 -12.53
C CYS A 170 2.57 -2.74 -13.76
N GLN A 171 2.39 -1.99 -14.86
CA GLN A 171 3.09 -2.18 -16.14
C GLN A 171 2.93 -3.61 -16.69
N ILE A 172 1.68 -4.10 -16.71
CA ILE A 172 1.29 -5.43 -17.20
C ILE A 172 0.04 -5.31 -18.07
N ASN A 173 -0.28 -6.36 -18.84
CA ASN A 173 -1.52 -6.37 -19.60
C ASN A 173 -2.75 -6.72 -18.73
N VAL A 174 -3.94 -6.31 -19.14
CA VAL A 174 -5.22 -6.53 -18.43
C VAL A 174 -5.52 -8.01 -18.19
N GLY A 175 -5.13 -8.88 -19.12
CA GLY A 175 -5.27 -10.34 -18.95
C GLY A 175 -4.44 -10.86 -17.78
N THR A 176 -3.23 -10.29 -17.59
CA THR A 176 -2.37 -10.60 -16.44
C THR A 176 -2.97 -10.09 -15.13
N VAL A 177 -3.59 -8.89 -15.13
CA VAL A 177 -4.31 -8.38 -13.94
C VAL A 177 -5.40 -9.36 -13.53
N ARG A 178 -6.26 -9.78 -14.46
CA ARG A 178 -7.35 -10.74 -14.18
C ARG A 178 -6.83 -12.06 -13.60
N SER A 179 -5.81 -12.62 -14.22
CA SER A 179 -5.26 -13.91 -13.78
C SER A 179 -4.57 -13.80 -12.41
N ARG A 180 -3.82 -12.72 -12.16
CA ARG A 180 -3.19 -12.46 -10.86
C ARG A 180 -4.24 -12.24 -9.77
N LEU A 181 -5.28 -11.47 -10.04
CA LEU A 181 -6.35 -11.21 -9.09
C LEU A 181 -7.11 -12.49 -8.72
N SER A 182 -7.44 -13.33 -9.71
CA SER A 182 -8.07 -14.64 -9.48
C SER A 182 -7.22 -15.53 -8.57
N ARG A 183 -5.92 -15.65 -8.85
CA ARG A 183 -4.99 -16.44 -8.03
C ARG A 183 -4.77 -15.83 -6.63
N ALA A 184 -4.72 -14.51 -6.53
CA ALA A 184 -4.59 -13.82 -5.25
C ALA A 184 -5.81 -14.10 -4.35
N ARG A 185 -7.03 -14.02 -4.90
CA ARG A 185 -8.27 -14.33 -4.18
C ARG A 185 -8.32 -15.78 -3.73
N GLN A 186 -7.92 -16.71 -4.60
CA GLN A 186 -7.87 -18.14 -4.25
C GLN A 186 -6.87 -18.39 -3.11
N ALA A 187 -5.65 -17.89 -3.21
CA ALA A 187 -4.63 -18.05 -2.18
C ALA A 187 -5.04 -17.41 -0.84
N LEU A 188 -5.72 -16.26 -0.89
CA LEU A 188 -6.25 -15.60 0.30
C LEU A 188 -7.37 -16.43 0.95
N ALA A 189 -8.31 -16.97 0.16
CA ALA A 189 -9.38 -17.80 0.66
C ALA A 189 -8.88 -19.09 1.32
N GLU A 190 -7.89 -19.76 0.72
CA GLU A 190 -7.25 -20.96 1.27
C GLU A 190 -6.61 -20.67 2.64
N ARG A 191 -5.92 -19.54 2.78
CA ARG A 191 -5.31 -19.13 4.06
C ARG A 191 -6.35 -18.79 5.13
N LEU A 192 -7.37 -18.02 4.79
CA LEU A 192 -8.43 -17.66 5.75
C LEU A 192 -9.25 -18.89 6.21
N GLN A 193 -9.35 -19.93 5.38
CA GLN A 193 -9.95 -21.19 5.79
C GLN A 193 -9.09 -21.95 6.82
N SER A 194 -7.75 -21.95 6.66
CA SER A 194 -6.86 -22.60 7.63
C SER A 194 -6.95 -21.96 9.02
N TYR A 195 -6.99 -20.63 9.11
CA TYR A 195 -7.21 -19.93 10.40
C TYR A 195 -8.51 -20.33 11.08
N ARG A 196 -9.61 -20.55 10.33
CA ARG A 196 -10.89 -21.00 10.89
C ARG A 196 -10.85 -22.42 11.41
N CYS A 197 -10.05 -23.30 10.82
CA CYS A 197 -9.90 -24.70 11.25
C CYS A 197 -9.00 -24.83 12.50
N GLU A 198 -8.04 -23.91 12.69
CA GLU A 198 -7.16 -23.90 13.87
C GLU A 198 -7.84 -23.27 15.10
N ALA A 199 -8.85 -22.45 14.90
CA ALA A 199 -9.62 -21.76 15.96
C ALA A 199 -10.87 -22.53 16.45
N ALA A 200 -11.16 -23.70 15.87
CA ALA A 200 -12.30 -24.56 16.22
C ALA A 200 -11.87 -25.82 16.96
#